data_4875903e9b0ce170723cd32344e7ecd6
#
_entry.id   4875903e9b0ce170723cd32344e7ecd6
#
_cell.length_a   1.000
_cell.length_b   1.000
_cell.length_c   1.000
_cell.angle_alpha   90.00
_cell.angle_beta   90.00
_cell.angle_gamma   90.00
#
_symmetry.space_group_name_H-M   'P 1'
#
loop_
_entity.id
_entity.type
_entity.pdbx_description
1 polymer ?
#
loop_
_entity_poly.entity_id
_entity_poly.type
_entity_poly.pdbx_seq_one_letter_code
_entity_poly.pdbx_strand_id
1 'polypeptide(L)'
;FAFAVWQVRAEVDGTRELATLHEALLDSRSWFGDHDERLAHEYAAHFGMPSDRLLAYWRSLRYELDDRMQQGALHYYALAASLDEAAPLGALPWANVAGV
;
A
#
# COMPACT_ATOMS: atom_id res chain seq x y z
N PHE A 1 0.18 -4.16 -10.62
CA PHE A 1 -0.20 -2.74 -10.74
C PHE A 1 -0.42 -2.14 -9.35
N ALA A 2 0.29 -1.07 -9.05
CA ALA A 2 0.17 -0.38 -7.77
C ALA A 2 -0.90 0.71 -7.87
N PHE A 3 -2.00 0.55 -7.13
CA PHE A 3 -3.10 1.54 -7.12
C PHE A 3 -2.80 2.73 -6.22
N ALA A 4 -2.16 2.47 -5.08
CA ALA A 4 -1.88 3.50 -4.08
C ALA A 4 -0.69 3.10 -3.23
N VAL A 5 0.01 4.10 -2.72
CA VAL A 5 1.10 3.92 -1.76
C VAL A 5 0.97 4.97 -0.66
N TRP A 6 1.51 4.65 0.51
CA TRP A 6 1.67 5.65 1.57
C TRP A 6 2.76 6.64 1.17
N GLN A 7 2.48 7.91 1.37
CA GLN A 7 3.43 8.98 1.13
C GLN A 7 3.63 9.79 2.39
N VAL A 8 4.86 10.25 2.61
CA VAL A 8 5.19 11.07 3.76
C VAL A 8 5.78 12.40 3.32
N ARG A 9 5.55 13.43 4.12
CA ARG A 9 6.20 14.72 3.91
C ARG A 9 7.67 14.63 4.28
N ALA A 10 8.49 15.41 3.59
CA ALA A 10 9.93 15.42 3.84
C ALA A 10 10.30 15.74 5.30
N GLU A 11 9.49 16.58 5.96
CA GLU A 11 9.76 17.01 7.34
C GLU A 11 9.66 15.87 8.36
N VAL A 12 8.90 14.80 8.05
CA VAL A 12 8.77 13.66 8.96
C VAL A 12 9.66 12.48 8.59
N ASP A 13 10.40 12.59 7.49
CA ASP A 13 11.31 11.54 7.06
C ASP A 13 12.40 11.31 8.12
N GLY A 14 12.63 10.06 8.47
CA GLY A 14 13.63 9.67 9.45
C GLY A 14 13.26 9.94 10.92
N THR A 15 12.04 10.41 11.19
CA THR A 15 11.61 10.66 12.58
C THR A 15 11.17 9.37 13.27
N ARG A 16 11.19 9.40 14.61
CA ARG A 16 10.70 8.30 15.44
C ARG A 16 9.21 8.08 15.25
N GLU A 17 8.45 9.15 15.08
CA GLU A 17 7.01 9.10 14.85
C GLU A 17 6.70 8.34 13.56
N LEU A 18 7.46 8.58 12.50
CA LEU A 18 7.30 7.84 11.25
C LEU A 18 7.63 6.36 11.43
N ALA A 19 8.71 6.04 12.14
CA ALA A 19 9.08 4.66 12.43
C ALA A 19 7.98 3.93 13.21
N THR A 20 7.40 4.59 14.21
CA THR A 20 6.29 4.05 15.01
C THR A 20 5.05 3.80 14.16
N LEU A 21 4.70 4.74 13.29
CA LEU A 21 3.58 4.58 12.36
C LEU A 21 3.83 3.41 11.41
N HIS A 22 5.03 3.30 10.87
CA HIS A 22 5.39 2.22 9.96
C HIS A 22 5.22 0.85 10.63
N GLU A 23 5.70 0.69 11.86
CA GLU A 23 5.51 -0.53 12.63
C GLU A 23 4.03 -0.84 12.84
N ALA A 24 3.23 0.17 13.20
CA ALA A 24 1.80 0.00 13.39
C ALA A 24 1.09 -0.44 12.11
N LEU A 25 1.48 0.07 10.95
CA LEU A 25 0.92 -0.34 9.67
C LEU A 25 1.29 -1.79 9.34
N LEU A 26 2.52 -2.20 9.61
CA LEU A 26 2.95 -3.59 9.42
C LEU A 26 2.19 -4.55 10.34
N ASP A 27 2.01 -4.19 11.61
CA ASP A 27 1.23 -4.96 12.57
C ASP A 27 -0.23 -5.08 12.15
N SER A 28 -0.81 -3.98 11.68
CA SER A 28 -2.19 -3.95 11.18
C SER A 28 -2.36 -4.87 9.97
N ARG A 29 -1.40 -4.87 9.05
CA ARG A 29 -1.42 -5.76 7.88
C ARG A 29 -1.36 -7.22 8.30
N SER A 30 -0.48 -7.55 9.22
CA SER A 30 -0.34 -8.91 9.76
C SER A 30 -1.62 -9.36 10.47
N TRP A 31 -2.16 -8.50 11.31
CA TRP A 31 -3.41 -8.79 12.04
C TRP A 31 -4.57 -9.01 11.06
N PHE A 32 -4.68 -8.19 10.03
CA PHE A 32 -5.72 -8.33 9.01
C PHE A 32 -5.61 -9.70 8.30
N GLY A 33 -4.40 -10.12 7.95
CA GLY A 33 -4.17 -11.42 7.32
C GLY A 33 -4.66 -12.59 8.16
N ASP A 34 -4.58 -12.47 9.49
CA ASP A 34 -5.03 -13.51 10.43
C ASP A 34 -6.53 -13.46 10.73
N HIS A 35 -7.20 -12.34 10.41
CA HIS A 35 -8.60 -12.09 10.81
C HIS A 35 -9.51 -11.71 9.64
N ASP A 36 -9.05 -11.83 8.41
CA ASP A 36 -9.78 -11.36 7.23
C ASP A 36 -11.14 -12.06 7.04
N GLU A 37 -11.25 -13.36 7.33
CA GLU A 37 -12.52 -14.07 7.26
C GLU A 37 -13.56 -13.49 8.22
N ARG A 38 -13.15 -13.26 9.47
CA ARG A 38 -14.05 -12.70 10.49
C ARG A 38 -14.48 -11.29 10.09
N LEU A 39 -13.55 -10.47 9.61
CA LEU A 39 -13.86 -9.12 9.16
C LEU A 39 -14.77 -9.11 7.95
N ALA A 40 -14.60 -10.05 7.02
CA ALA A 40 -15.48 -10.17 5.87
C ALA A 40 -16.92 -10.44 6.29
N HIS A 41 -17.14 -11.33 7.26
CA HIS A 41 -18.46 -11.57 7.83
C HIS A 41 -19.04 -10.34 8.53
N GLU A 42 -18.22 -9.63 9.30
CA GLU A 42 -18.64 -8.44 10.02
C GLU A 42 -19.06 -7.30 9.09
N TYR A 43 -18.34 -7.09 8.00
CA TYR A 43 -18.52 -5.92 7.14
C TYR A 43 -19.26 -6.20 5.82
N ALA A 44 -19.66 -7.45 5.57
CA ALA A 44 -20.35 -7.82 4.33
C ALA A 44 -21.58 -6.95 4.07
N ALA A 45 -22.42 -6.75 5.09
CA ALA A 45 -23.62 -5.92 4.97
C ALA A 45 -23.29 -4.45 4.70
N HIS A 46 -22.22 -3.93 5.31
CA HIS A 46 -21.77 -2.55 5.11
C HIS A 46 -21.38 -2.30 3.65
N PHE A 47 -20.72 -3.26 3.01
CA PHE A 47 -20.28 -3.14 1.61
C PHE A 47 -21.34 -3.66 0.62
N GLY A 48 -22.47 -4.18 1.10
CA GLY A 48 -23.54 -4.64 0.25
C GLY A 48 -23.18 -5.84 -0.62
N MET A 49 -22.31 -6.74 -0.14
CA MET A 49 -21.90 -7.93 -0.87
C MET A 49 -21.78 -9.15 0.05
N PRO A 50 -21.87 -10.38 -0.49
CA PRO A 50 -21.66 -11.59 0.30
C PRO A 50 -20.24 -11.63 0.90
N SER A 51 -20.11 -12.20 2.10
CA SER A 51 -18.82 -12.27 2.80
C SER A 51 -17.75 -13.03 2.04
N ASP A 52 -18.10 -14.09 1.33
CA ASP A 52 -17.17 -14.87 0.52
C ASP A 52 -16.61 -14.05 -0.65
N ARG A 53 -17.44 -13.21 -1.28
CA ARG A 53 -17.02 -12.32 -2.35
C ARG A 53 -16.14 -11.20 -1.83
N LEU A 54 -16.48 -10.62 -0.69
CA LEU A 54 -15.68 -9.59 -0.05
C LEU A 54 -14.29 -10.12 0.31
N LEU A 55 -14.23 -11.32 0.89
CA LEU A 55 -12.98 -11.98 1.24
C LEU A 55 -12.13 -12.28 -0.01
N ALA A 56 -12.74 -12.81 -1.06
CA ALA A 56 -12.04 -13.07 -2.32
C ALA A 56 -11.46 -11.79 -2.93
N TYR A 57 -12.22 -10.69 -2.88
CA TYR A 57 -11.75 -9.39 -3.33
C TYR A 57 -10.53 -8.92 -2.52
N TRP A 58 -10.61 -8.96 -1.19
CA TRP A 58 -9.50 -8.55 -0.32
C TRP A 58 -8.25 -9.40 -0.56
N ARG A 59 -8.40 -10.71 -0.77
CA ARG A 59 -7.30 -11.63 -1.04
C ARG A 59 -6.70 -11.47 -2.44
N SER A 60 -7.42 -10.83 -3.35
CA SER A 60 -6.89 -10.48 -4.67
C SER A 60 -5.97 -9.26 -4.63
N LEU A 61 -6.05 -8.43 -3.59
CA LEU A 61 -5.21 -7.26 -3.41
C LEU A 61 -3.89 -7.65 -2.75
N ARG A 62 -2.82 -6.96 -3.11
CA ARG A 62 -1.52 -7.12 -2.49
C ARG A 62 -1.19 -5.90 -1.64
N TYR A 63 -0.73 -6.15 -0.44
CA TYR A 63 -0.42 -5.11 0.54
C TYR A 63 1.09 -4.96 0.74
N GLU A 64 1.89 -5.52 -0.16
CA GLU A 64 3.33 -5.37 -0.24
C GLU A 64 3.70 -4.78 -1.59
N LEU A 65 4.65 -3.85 -1.56
CA LEU A 65 5.22 -3.29 -2.78
C LEU A 65 6.53 -4.03 -3.07
N ASP A 66 6.41 -5.24 -3.64
CA ASP A 66 7.55 -6.07 -3.99
C ASP A 66 8.30 -5.51 -5.21
N ASP A 67 9.43 -6.12 -5.57
CA ASP A 67 10.28 -5.65 -6.66
C ASP A 67 9.53 -5.55 -7.99
N ARG A 68 8.68 -6.52 -8.28
CA ARG A 68 7.91 -6.56 -9.51
C ARG A 68 6.88 -5.43 -9.56
N MET A 69 6.22 -5.16 -8.44
CA MET A 69 5.26 -4.05 -8.34
C MET A 69 5.95 -2.70 -8.40
N GLN A 70 7.15 -2.58 -7.82
CA GLN A 70 7.98 -1.38 -7.93
C GLN A 70 8.36 -1.10 -9.39
N GLN A 71 8.78 -2.13 -10.12
CA GLN A 71 9.09 -2.01 -11.54
C GLN A 71 7.86 -1.60 -12.35
N GLY A 72 6.70 -2.17 -12.01
CA GLY A 72 5.43 -1.79 -12.64
C GLY A 72 5.06 -0.34 -12.39
N ALA A 73 5.25 0.16 -11.17
CA ALA A 73 5.02 1.56 -10.84
C ALA A 73 5.94 2.50 -11.62
N LEU A 74 7.24 2.17 -11.68
CA LEU A 74 8.21 2.96 -12.45
C LEU A 74 7.88 2.96 -13.95
N HIS A 75 7.46 1.83 -14.48
CA HIS A 75 7.03 1.72 -15.88
C HIS A 75 5.79 2.60 -16.15
N TYR A 76 4.83 2.59 -15.24
CA TYR A 76 3.66 3.45 -15.33
C TYR A 76 4.05 4.93 -15.36
N TYR A 77 4.94 5.37 -14.47
CA TYR A 77 5.42 6.75 -14.46
C TYR A 77 6.20 7.10 -15.73
N ALA A 78 6.97 6.17 -16.28
CA ALA A 78 7.68 6.38 -17.54
C ALA A 78 6.69 6.59 -18.70
N LEU A 79 5.61 5.82 -18.75
CA LEU A 79 4.56 5.99 -19.77
C LEU A 79 3.83 7.32 -19.59
N ALA A 80 3.49 7.68 -18.34
CA ALA A 80 2.84 8.96 -18.07
C ALA A 80 3.73 10.15 -18.43
N ALA A 81 5.03 10.06 -18.17
CA ALA A 81 6.00 11.09 -18.55
C ALA A 81 6.13 11.23 -20.06
N SER A 82 6.04 10.13 -20.81
CA SER A 82 6.08 10.16 -22.28
C SER A 82 4.87 10.87 -22.90
N LEU A 83 3.77 10.99 -22.14
CA LEU A 83 2.55 11.70 -22.53
C LEU A 83 2.44 13.08 -21.88
N ASP A 84 3.49 13.57 -21.25
CA ASP A 84 3.54 14.84 -20.49
C ASP A 84 2.50 14.92 -19.35
N GLU A 85 2.03 13.77 -18.85
CA GLU A 85 1.05 13.71 -17.75
C GLU A 85 1.72 13.65 -16.38
N ALA A 86 3.03 13.41 -16.31
CA ALA A 86 3.80 13.38 -15.08
C ALA A 86 5.27 13.72 -15.35
N ALA A 87 5.98 14.14 -14.29
CA ALA A 87 7.43 14.32 -14.37
C ALA A 87 8.12 12.94 -14.45
N PRO A 88 9.27 12.82 -15.16
CA PRO A 88 10.02 11.58 -15.18
C PRO A 88 10.45 11.14 -13.79
N LEU A 89 10.35 9.84 -13.51
CA LEU A 89 10.74 9.25 -12.24
C LEU A 89 11.59 8.00 -12.50
N GLY A 90 12.89 8.09 -12.25
CA GLY A 90 13.85 7.00 -12.51
C GLY A 90 13.95 5.99 -11.37
N ALA A 91 13.56 6.38 -10.15
CA ALA A 91 13.61 5.54 -8.96
C ALA A 91 12.56 5.99 -7.95
N LEU A 92 12.09 5.08 -7.10
CA LEU A 92 11.16 5.42 -6.02
C LEU A 92 11.95 6.03 -4.85
N PRO A 93 11.55 7.23 -4.39
CA PRO A 93 12.21 7.87 -3.24
C PRO A 93 11.68 7.28 -1.94
N TRP A 94 12.38 6.27 -1.39
CA TRP A 94 11.97 5.61 -0.17
C TRP A 94 12.15 6.49 1.06
N ALA A 95 11.16 6.47 1.95
CA ALA A 95 11.25 7.12 3.23
C ALA A 95 12.17 6.35 4.19
N ASN A 96 12.88 7.07 5.06
CA ASN A 96 13.64 6.46 6.14
C ASN A 96 12.68 6.17 7.31
N VAL A 97 12.41 4.90 7.56
CA VAL A 97 11.49 4.43 8.60
C VAL A 97 12.21 3.79 9.78
N ALA A 98 13.54 3.86 9.82
CA ALA A 98 14.34 3.28 10.91
C ALA A 98 14.29 4.09 12.21
N GLY A 99 13.86 5.35 12.18
CA GLY A 99 13.70 6.19 13.38
C GLY A 99 15.00 6.68 14.01
N VAL A 100 16.05 6.78 13.22
CA VAL A 100 17.37 7.25 13.67
C VAL A 100 17.78 8.51 12.98
#